data_6becbc050780ee4220b0e1659047af5a
#
_entry.id   6becbc050780ee4220b0e1659047af5a
#
_cell.length_a   1.000
_cell.length_b   1.000
_cell.length_c   1.000
_cell.angle_alpha   90.00
_cell.angle_beta   90.00
_cell.angle_gamma   90.00
#
_symmetry.space_group_name_H-M   'P 1'
#
loop_
_entity.id
_entity.type
_entity.pdbx_description
1 polymer ?
#
loop_
_entity_poly.entity_id
_entity_poly.type
_entity_poly.pdbx_seq_one_letter_code
_entity_poly.pdbx_strand_id
1 'polypeptide(L)'
;MNPLDRRQLSREIWQEVFGDDNRFLDLYFRHVYQDCETDLLIDYASAPKAIAHTGRVSYAFRLWGERVEAAYISGAATLSSERGRGLMPALLRSAHTKMYQTSKLLAFLIPAEPWLYDYYQRKFGYAKVCYRSVPQPNSPRFTSPPQLCKQASTEGYLHYIRQRQDWTMGHLEHTYPQWKCVIEDALLSGGGYTQEGVIRLLEGGECSQFVATQLPIAEGLAYHQVVTPPLGKGLEPHGMMRVVKIPQLLALYAKKHPNVEWQFDLLDAMLRPNTGRYRLEKGKCLFSPLPPKFLQKNILTPSLLLDQLFAENPFYIDLMLD
;
A
#
# COMPACT_ATOMS: atom_id res chain seq x y z
N MET A 1 -22.42 -15.64 -11.98
CA MET A 1 -22.08 -14.43 -12.77
C MET A 1 -20.79 -14.70 -13.50
N ASN A 2 -20.72 -14.37 -14.77
CA ASN A 2 -19.53 -14.51 -15.61
C ASN A 2 -18.42 -13.56 -15.09
N PRO A 3 -17.12 -13.96 -15.13
CA PRO A 3 -15.99 -13.08 -14.82
C PRO A 3 -15.97 -11.76 -15.62
N LEU A 4 -16.39 -11.79 -16.88
CA LEU A 4 -16.52 -10.57 -17.70
C LEU A 4 -17.54 -9.58 -17.13
N ASP A 5 -18.66 -10.08 -16.61
CA ASP A 5 -19.69 -9.22 -16.00
C ASP A 5 -19.15 -8.58 -14.70
N ARG A 6 -18.40 -9.32 -13.89
CA ARG A 6 -17.78 -8.80 -12.65
C ARG A 6 -16.77 -7.70 -12.95
N ARG A 7 -15.90 -7.91 -13.95
CA ARG A 7 -14.93 -6.91 -14.39
C ARG A 7 -15.60 -5.63 -14.85
N GLN A 8 -16.67 -5.75 -15.64
CA GLN A 8 -17.43 -4.61 -16.14
C GLN A 8 -18.09 -3.84 -14.98
N LEU A 9 -18.75 -4.53 -14.06
CA LEU A 9 -19.36 -3.91 -12.87
C LEU A 9 -18.33 -3.24 -11.97
N SER A 10 -17.13 -3.82 -11.83
CA SER A 10 -16.03 -3.21 -11.09
C SER A 10 -15.54 -1.91 -11.75
N ARG A 11 -15.43 -1.91 -13.09
CA ARG A 11 -15.04 -0.73 -13.86
C ARG A 11 -16.08 0.39 -13.75
N GLU A 12 -17.35 0.06 -13.84
CA GLU A 12 -18.45 1.02 -13.76
C GLU A 12 -18.52 1.72 -12.41
N ILE A 13 -18.46 0.98 -11.30
CA ILE A 13 -18.45 1.61 -9.97
C ILE A 13 -17.18 2.42 -9.75
N TRP A 14 -16.03 1.98 -10.26
CA TRP A 14 -14.78 2.73 -10.17
C TRP A 14 -14.90 4.07 -10.89
N GLN A 15 -15.38 4.07 -12.14
CA GLN A 15 -15.57 5.29 -12.91
C GLN A 15 -16.60 6.23 -12.28
N GLU A 16 -17.72 5.69 -11.74
CA GLU A 16 -18.76 6.48 -11.08
C GLU A 16 -18.26 7.16 -9.80
N VAL A 17 -17.38 6.49 -9.03
CA VAL A 17 -16.93 7.00 -7.71
C VAL A 17 -15.68 7.85 -7.80
N PHE A 18 -14.71 7.49 -8.64
CA PHE A 18 -13.41 8.17 -8.71
C PHE A 18 -13.31 9.12 -9.90
N GLY A 19 -14.07 8.88 -10.98
CA GLY A 19 -14.03 9.73 -12.18
C GLY A 19 -12.77 9.59 -13.02
N ASP A 20 -12.05 8.49 -12.87
CA ASP A 20 -10.78 8.25 -13.56
C ASP A 20 -10.91 8.24 -15.08
N ASP A 21 -9.85 8.70 -15.78
CA ASP A 21 -9.73 8.68 -17.23
C ASP A 21 -9.84 7.24 -17.77
N ASN A 22 -10.53 7.07 -18.88
CA ASN A 22 -10.70 5.77 -19.52
C ASN A 22 -9.38 5.09 -19.89
N ARG A 23 -8.33 5.85 -20.23
CA ARG A 23 -7.00 5.27 -20.55
C ARG A 23 -6.37 4.65 -19.30
N PHE A 24 -6.49 5.32 -18.14
CA PHE A 24 -6.06 4.75 -16.85
C PHE A 24 -6.89 3.50 -16.49
N LEU A 25 -8.22 3.58 -16.64
CA LEU A 25 -9.09 2.42 -16.38
C LEU A 25 -8.75 1.24 -17.30
N ASP A 26 -8.49 1.49 -18.59
CA ASP A 26 -8.06 0.44 -19.52
C ASP A 26 -6.74 -0.21 -19.09
N LEU A 27 -5.78 0.59 -18.64
CA LEU A 27 -4.50 0.12 -18.11
C LEU A 27 -4.72 -0.74 -16.85
N TYR A 28 -5.40 -0.18 -15.85
CA TYR A 28 -5.63 -0.84 -14.56
C TYR A 28 -6.39 -2.15 -14.74
N PHE A 29 -7.51 -2.13 -15.45
CA PHE A 29 -8.35 -3.31 -15.64
C PHE A 29 -7.71 -4.36 -16.58
N ARG A 30 -6.76 -3.99 -17.41
CA ARG A 30 -5.99 -4.93 -18.24
C ARG A 30 -4.89 -5.64 -17.46
N HIS A 31 -4.16 -4.91 -16.61
CA HIS A 31 -2.89 -5.38 -16.04
C HIS A 31 -2.93 -5.65 -14.53
N VAL A 32 -3.81 -4.98 -13.78
CA VAL A 32 -3.84 -5.03 -12.32
C VAL A 32 -5.05 -5.79 -11.79
N TYR A 33 -6.23 -5.52 -12.36
CA TYR A 33 -7.47 -6.12 -11.89
C TYR A 33 -7.46 -7.66 -12.02
N GLN A 34 -7.88 -8.32 -10.93
CA GLN A 34 -8.11 -9.78 -10.90
C GLN A 34 -9.41 -10.07 -10.15
N ASP A 35 -10.27 -10.91 -10.75
CA ASP A 35 -11.54 -11.30 -10.14
C ASP A 35 -11.39 -11.97 -8.77
N CYS A 36 -10.37 -12.84 -8.61
CA CYS A 36 -10.11 -13.54 -7.35
C CYS A 36 -9.59 -12.61 -6.24
N GLU A 37 -9.05 -11.45 -6.60
CA GLU A 37 -8.59 -10.41 -5.68
C GLU A 37 -9.60 -9.27 -5.48
N THR A 38 -10.82 -9.39 -6.04
CA THR A 38 -11.84 -8.34 -5.99
C THR A 38 -13.07 -8.80 -5.22
N ASP A 39 -13.55 -7.96 -4.33
CA ASP A 39 -14.79 -8.11 -3.58
C ASP A 39 -15.81 -7.07 -4.05
N LEU A 40 -17.01 -7.53 -4.43
CA LEU A 40 -18.13 -6.72 -4.89
C LEU A 40 -19.37 -7.00 -4.07
N LEU A 41 -20.11 -5.95 -3.75
CA LEU A 41 -21.53 -6.04 -3.41
C LEU A 41 -22.33 -5.56 -4.62
N ILE A 42 -23.29 -6.36 -5.03
CA ILE A 42 -24.11 -6.13 -6.24
C ILE A 42 -25.57 -6.06 -5.84
N ASP A 43 -26.25 -5.02 -6.30
CA ASP A 43 -27.69 -4.94 -6.27
C ASP A 43 -28.28 -5.63 -7.52
N TYR A 44 -29.29 -6.47 -7.30
CA TYR A 44 -30.00 -7.21 -8.32
C TYR A 44 -31.49 -6.81 -8.41
N ALA A 45 -31.90 -5.72 -7.76
CA ALA A 45 -33.30 -5.28 -7.79
C ALA A 45 -33.78 -4.91 -9.21
N SER A 46 -32.84 -4.53 -10.07
CA SER A 46 -33.05 -4.29 -11.50
C SER A 46 -31.94 -4.94 -12.32
N ALA A 47 -31.36 -4.23 -13.29
CA ALA A 47 -30.13 -4.66 -13.91
C ALA A 47 -29.00 -4.74 -12.86
N PRO A 48 -28.15 -5.78 -12.87
CA PRO A 48 -27.08 -5.92 -11.91
C PRO A 48 -26.18 -4.67 -11.87
N LYS A 49 -26.01 -4.07 -10.68
CA LYS A 49 -25.17 -2.89 -10.46
C LYS A 49 -24.27 -3.10 -9.24
N ALA A 50 -22.97 -2.85 -9.38
CA ALA A 50 -22.07 -2.84 -8.22
C ALA A 50 -22.37 -1.63 -7.34
N ILE A 51 -22.61 -1.87 -6.04
CA ILE A 51 -22.92 -0.82 -5.04
C ILE A 51 -21.75 -0.56 -4.08
N ALA A 52 -20.85 -1.53 -3.95
CA ALA A 52 -19.56 -1.34 -3.27
C ALA A 52 -18.51 -2.28 -3.86
N HIS A 53 -17.23 -1.82 -3.82
CA HIS A 53 -16.08 -2.48 -4.41
C HIS A 53 -14.86 -2.37 -3.51
N THR A 54 -14.00 -3.38 -3.48
CA THR A 54 -12.62 -3.29 -2.99
C THR A 54 -11.73 -4.34 -3.65
N GLY A 55 -10.55 -3.94 -4.08
CA GLY A 55 -9.49 -4.81 -4.59
C GLY A 55 -8.47 -5.17 -3.49
N ARG A 56 -7.82 -6.32 -3.66
CA ARG A 56 -6.72 -6.83 -2.79
C ARG A 56 -5.51 -7.14 -3.66
N VAL A 57 -4.96 -6.12 -4.30
CA VAL A 57 -3.86 -6.28 -5.27
C VAL A 57 -2.63 -6.84 -4.58
N SER A 58 -2.13 -7.95 -5.09
CA SER A 58 -0.97 -8.64 -4.52
C SER A 58 0.32 -7.88 -4.78
N TYR A 59 1.08 -7.64 -3.71
CA TYR A 59 2.42 -7.07 -3.73
C TYR A 59 3.34 -7.84 -2.79
N ALA A 60 4.62 -7.52 -2.84
CA ALA A 60 5.61 -7.96 -1.87
C ALA A 60 6.24 -6.76 -1.16
N PHE A 61 6.69 -6.99 0.07
CA PHE A 61 7.53 -6.07 0.82
C PHE A 61 8.86 -6.73 1.16
N ARG A 62 9.93 -5.94 1.13
CA ARG A 62 11.19 -6.29 1.78
C ARG A 62 11.14 -5.79 3.21
N LEU A 63 11.26 -6.70 4.18
CA LEU A 63 11.17 -6.39 5.60
C LEU A 63 12.25 -7.15 6.36
N TRP A 64 13.16 -6.43 7.02
CA TRP A 64 14.30 -7.01 7.75
C TRP A 64 15.13 -8.00 6.92
N GLY A 65 15.24 -7.76 5.62
CA GLY A 65 15.95 -8.62 4.67
C GLY A 65 15.12 -9.79 4.11
N GLU A 66 13.93 -10.03 4.64
CA GLU A 66 13.02 -11.07 4.15
C GLU A 66 11.97 -10.49 3.19
N ARG A 67 11.60 -11.26 2.18
CA ARG A 67 10.50 -10.94 1.27
C ARG A 67 9.20 -11.48 1.85
N VAL A 68 8.23 -10.61 2.08
CA VAL A 68 6.93 -10.96 2.63
C VAL A 68 5.80 -10.60 1.69
N GLU A 69 4.74 -11.42 1.68
CA GLU A 69 3.57 -11.16 0.84
C GLU A 69 2.65 -10.11 1.49
N ALA A 70 2.20 -9.17 0.69
CA ALA A 70 1.27 -8.12 1.09
C ALA A 70 0.12 -7.97 0.11
N ALA A 71 -0.93 -7.26 0.52
CA ALA A 71 -2.01 -6.86 -0.36
C ALA A 71 -2.28 -5.36 -0.23
N TYR A 72 -2.37 -4.67 -1.36
CA TYR A 72 -2.84 -3.30 -1.47
C TYR A 72 -4.37 -3.29 -1.52
N ILE A 73 -5.00 -2.55 -0.62
CA ILE A 73 -6.43 -2.27 -0.68
C ILE A 73 -6.63 -1.15 -1.68
N SER A 74 -7.08 -1.51 -2.87
CA SER A 74 -7.27 -0.62 -4.01
C SER A 74 -8.74 -0.44 -4.34
N GLY A 75 -9.12 0.74 -4.84
CA GLY A 75 -10.47 1.01 -5.31
C GLY A 75 -11.57 0.77 -4.27
N ALA A 76 -11.33 1.16 -3.01
CA ALA A 76 -12.34 1.03 -1.95
C ALA A 76 -13.47 2.04 -2.18
N ALA A 77 -14.48 1.63 -2.92
CA ALA A 77 -15.58 2.46 -3.41
C ALA A 77 -16.94 2.03 -2.84
N THR A 78 -17.80 3.00 -2.56
CA THR A 78 -19.23 2.80 -2.29
C THR A 78 -20.00 3.92 -2.99
N LEU A 79 -21.01 3.56 -3.76
CA LEU A 79 -21.88 4.53 -4.43
C LEU A 79 -22.42 5.54 -3.42
N SER A 80 -22.54 6.79 -3.82
CA SER A 80 -22.97 7.88 -2.93
C SER A 80 -24.34 7.61 -2.28
N SER A 81 -25.30 7.05 -3.06
CA SER A 81 -26.63 6.65 -2.60
C SER A 81 -26.61 5.49 -1.57
N GLU A 82 -25.53 4.72 -1.49
CA GLU A 82 -25.40 3.52 -0.68
C GLU A 82 -24.50 3.73 0.56
N ARG A 83 -23.96 4.93 0.72
CA ARG A 83 -23.12 5.30 1.87
C ARG A 83 -23.93 5.28 3.17
N GLY A 84 -23.23 5.13 4.30
CA GLY A 84 -23.86 5.08 5.64
C GLY A 84 -24.48 3.73 6.01
N ARG A 85 -24.62 2.77 5.08
CA ARG A 85 -25.23 1.44 5.30
C ARG A 85 -24.25 0.37 5.82
N GLY A 86 -22.99 0.72 6.08
CA GLY A 86 -21.98 -0.22 6.58
C GLY A 86 -21.43 -1.19 5.52
N LEU A 87 -21.64 -0.95 4.23
CA LEU A 87 -21.22 -1.85 3.15
C LEU A 87 -19.69 -1.96 3.06
N MET A 88 -18.97 -0.84 3.05
CA MET A 88 -17.49 -0.84 3.01
C MET A 88 -16.87 -1.53 4.22
N PRO A 89 -17.30 -1.29 5.48
CA PRO A 89 -16.85 -2.08 6.61
C PRO A 89 -17.06 -3.59 6.46
N ALA A 90 -18.15 -4.03 5.86
CA ALA A 90 -18.41 -5.45 5.61
C ALA A 90 -17.45 -6.03 4.56
N LEU A 91 -17.24 -5.31 3.43
CA LEU A 91 -16.28 -5.71 2.40
C LEU A 91 -14.85 -5.79 2.94
N LEU A 92 -14.41 -4.78 3.67
CA LEU A 92 -13.05 -4.77 4.24
C LEU A 92 -12.83 -5.90 5.23
N ARG A 93 -13.83 -6.25 6.08
CA ARG A 93 -13.71 -7.43 6.96
C ARG A 93 -13.59 -8.72 6.15
N SER A 94 -14.38 -8.87 5.10
CA SER A 94 -14.29 -10.01 4.18
C SER A 94 -12.92 -10.08 3.53
N ALA A 95 -12.43 -8.98 2.99
CA ALA A 95 -11.12 -8.86 2.35
C ALA A 95 -9.98 -9.28 3.31
N HIS A 96 -9.98 -8.79 4.55
CA HIS A 96 -8.96 -9.15 5.53
C HIS A 96 -9.05 -10.62 5.96
N THR A 97 -10.26 -11.17 6.06
CA THR A 97 -10.44 -12.60 6.34
C THR A 97 -9.85 -13.46 5.23
N LYS A 98 -10.09 -13.10 3.97
CA LYS A 98 -9.50 -13.78 2.80
C LYS A 98 -7.98 -13.64 2.77
N MET A 99 -7.44 -12.46 3.08
CA MET A 99 -5.98 -12.28 3.21
C MET A 99 -5.38 -13.14 4.33
N TYR A 100 -6.07 -13.27 5.48
CA TYR A 100 -5.62 -14.15 6.56
C TYR A 100 -5.60 -15.63 6.13
N GLN A 101 -6.53 -16.07 5.30
CA GLN A 101 -6.61 -17.43 4.77
C GLN A 101 -5.55 -17.74 3.72
N THR A 102 -4.90 -16.72 3.18
CA THR A 102 -3.82 -16.84 2.18
C THR A 102 -2.45 -16.57 2.79
N SER A 103 -1.41 -16.42 1.97
CA SER A 103 -0.04 -16.11 2.41
C SER A 103 0.20 -14.66 2.82
N LYS A 104 -0.80 -13.77 2.76
CA LYS A 104 -0.61 -12.33 3.01
C LYS A 104 -0.25 -12.07 4.47
N LEU A 105 0.91 -11.45 4.70
CA LEU A 105 1.38 -11.04 6.01
C LEU A 105 0.91 -9.63 6.36
N LEU A 106 0.89 -8.75 5.37
CA LEU A 106 0.58 -7.34 5.50
C LEU A 106 -0.57 -6.94 4.57
N ALA A 107 -1.35 -5.96 5.00
CA ALA A 107 -2.28 -5.20 4.17
C ALA A 107 -1.89 -3.73 4.25
N PHE A 108 -1.94 -3.00 3.13
CA PHE A 108 -1.63 -1.58 3.11
C PHE A 108 -2.58 -0.82 2.18
N LEU A 109 -2.66 0.47 2.38
CA LEU A 109 -3.50 1.38 1.59
C LEU A 109 -2.97 2.81 1.65
N ILE A 110 -3.36 3.62 0.68
CA ILE A 110 -3.13 5.07 0.67
C ILE A 110 -4.51 5.73 0.86
N PRO A 111 -4.74 6.43 2.00
CA PRO A 111 -5.99 7.15 2.19
C PRO A 111 -6.08 8.35 1.25
N ALA A 112 -7.16 8.43 0.46
CA ALA A 112 -7.38 9.56 -0.46
C ALA A 112 -7.66 10.89 0.27
N GLU A 113 -8.21 10.82 1.51
CA GLU A 113 -8.60 11.98 2.29
C GLU A 113 -8.04 11.95 3.71
N PRO A 114 -7.69 13.08 4.33
CA PRO A 114 -7.08 13.12 5.66
C PRO A 114 -7.90 12.41 6.75
N TRP A 115 -9.22 12.51 6.72
CA TRP A 115 -10.11 11.87 7.71
C TRP A 115 -10.11 10.34 7.62
N LEU A 116 -9.75 9.77 6.49
CA LEU A 116 -9.66 8.32 6.28
C LEU A 116 -8.54 7.68 7.10
N TYR A 117 -7.48 8.41 7.45
CA TYR A 117 -6.44 7.90 8.36
C TYR A 117 -7.04 7.46 9.70
N ASP A 118 -7.85 8.32 10.32
CA ASP A 118 -8.52 7.99 11.58
C ASP A 118 -9.57 6.90 11.41
N TYR A 119 -10.29 6.91 10.30
CA TYR A 119 -11.28 5.88 9.98
C TYR A 119 -10.63 4.49 9.90
N TYR A 120 -9.56 4.32 9.11
CA TYR A 120 -8.87 3.04 8.96
C TYR A 120 -8.17 2.61 10.26
N GLN A 121 -7.59 3.53 10.99
CA GLN A 121 -6.97 3.22 12.27
C GLN A 121 -7.97 2.68 13.28
N ARG A 122 -9.06 3.43 13.53
CA ARG A 122 -10.06 3.08 14.57
C ARG A 122 -10.90 1.87 14.20
N LYS A 123 -11.28 1.72 12.93
CA LYS A 123 -12.22 0.67 12.50
C LYS A 123 -11.54 -0.63 12.11
N PHE A 124 -10.30 -0.55 11.61
CA PHE A 124 -9.62 -1.70 11.01
C PHE A 124 -8.22 -1.96 11.55
N GLY A 125 -7.72 -1.14 12.49
CA GLY A 125 -6.42 -1.35 13.15
C GLY A 125 -5.22 -1.13 12.23
N TYR A 126 -5.35 -0.24 11.23
CA TYR A 126 -4.23 0.25 10.45
C TYR A 126 -3.40 1.25 11.25
N ALA A 127 -2.10 1.32 10.97
CA ALA A 127 -1.17 2.28 11.55
C ALA A 127 -0.59 3.19 10.46
N LYS A 128 -0.27 4.45 10.82
CA LYS A 128 0.39 5.43 9.96
C LYS A 128 1.90 5.19 9.96
N VAL A 129 2.34 4.11 9.37
CA VAL A 129 3.76 3.70 9.36
C VAL A 129 4.43 3.77 8.00
N CYS A 130 3.68 4.16 6.96
CA CYS A 130 4.23 4.41 5.64
C CYS A 130 4.42 5.91 5.46
N TYR A 131 5.68 6.32 5.23
CA TYR A 131 6.06 7.72 5.10
C TYR A 131 6.84 7.97 3.81
N ARG A 132 6.86 9.21 3.40
CA ARG A 132 7.71 9.76 2.34
C ARG A 132 8.37 11.04 2.82
N SER A 133 9.49 11.40 2.24
CA SER A 133 10.04 12.75 2.36
C SER A 133 9.55 13.60 1.19
N VAL A 134 9.13 14.83 1.49
CA VAL A 134 8.81 15.84 0.48
C VAL A 134 9.78 16.99 0.69
N PRO A 135 10.87 17.06 -0.11
CA PRO A 135 11.82 18.16 -0.03
C PRO A 135 11.11 19.50 -0.27
N GLN A 136 11.43 20.52 0.55
CA GLN A 136 10.90 21.86 0.39
C GLN A 136 11.29 22.46 -0.97
N PRO A 137 10.46 23.34 -1.58
CA PRO A 137 10.55 23.77 -2.97
C PRO A 137 11.65 24.81 -3.25
N ASN A 138 12.83 24.68 -2.71
CA ASN A 138 14.03 25.34 -3.24
C ASN A 138 14.62 24.52 -4.39
N SER A 139 13.78 23.78 -5.08
CA SER A 139 14.19 22.89 -6.16
C SER A 139 14.73 23.73 -7.31
N PRO A 140 15.94 23.48 -7.78
CA PRO A 140 16.47 24.13 -8.97
C PRO A 140 15.54 23.84 -10.14
N ARG A 141 15.29 24.85 -10.97
CA ARG A 141 14.50 24.68 -12.20
C ARG A 141 15.30 23.90 -13.23
N PHE A 142 14.65 23.05 -13.98
CA PHE A 142 15.27 22.44 -15.15
C PHE A 142 15.84 23.52 -16.06
N THR A 143 17.11 23.41 -16.35
CA THR A 143 17.72 24.18 -17.45
C THR A 143 17.50 23.46 -18.80
N SER A 144 17.22 22.16 -18.75
CA SER A 144 16.86 21.33 -19.90
C SER A 144 15.97 20.17 -19.44
N PRO A 145 14.93 19.77 -20.20
CA PRO A 145 14.13 18.60 -19.85
C PRO A 145 15.00 17.35 -19.81
N PRO A 146 14.84 16.45 -18.82
CA PRO A 146 15.59 15.21 -18.75
C PRO A 146 15.28 14.33 -19.95
N GLN A 147 16.27 13.58 -20.39
CA GLN A 147 16.04 12.55 -21.40
C GLN A 147 15.23 11.40 -20.78
N LEU A 148 13.95 11.35 -21.11
CA LEU A 148 13.03 10.34 -20.60
C LEU A 148 13.09 9.06 -21.44
N CYS A 149 13.22 7.92 -20.77
CA CYS A 149 12.93 6.63 -21.37
C CYS A 149 11.41 6.50 -21.51
N LYS A 150 10.95 6.34 -22.74
CA LYS A 150 9.53 6.26 -23.11
C LYS A 150 9.02 4.83 -23.29
N GLN A 151 9.80 3.84 -22.88
CA GLN A 151 9.42 2.43 -22.94
C GLN A 151 9.99 1.67 -21.76
N ALA A 152 9.15 0.94 -21.05
CA ALA A 152 9.60 0.04 -19.99
C ALA A 152 10.55 -1.03 -20.55
N SER A 153 11.71 -1.19 -19.92
CA SER A 153 12.73 -2.17 -20.34
C SER A 153 13.17 -3.05 -19.18
N THR A 154 13.66 -4.24 -19.49
CA THR A 154 14.25 -5.13 -18.47
C THR A 154 15.46 -4.49 -17.80
N GLU A 155 16.27 -3.74 -18.54
CA GLU A 155 17.42 -3.02 -17.98
C GLU A 155 17.00 -1.95 -16.96
N GLY A 156 16.00 -1.12 -17.29
CA GLY A 156 15.44 -0.13 -16.38
C GLY A 156 14.87 -0.78 -15.12
N TYR A 157 14.19 -1.91 -15.24
CA TYR A 157 13.71 -2.67 -14.09
C TYR A 157 14.85 -3.21 -13.21
N LEU A 158 15.88 -3.79 -13.81
CA LEU A 158 17.05 -4.27 -13.06
C LEU A 158 17.79 -3.13 -12.36
N HIS A 159 17.84 -1.96 -12.98
CA HIS A 159 18.38 -0.75 -12.34
C HIS A 159 17.53 -0.34 -11.12
N TYR A 160 16.20 -0.28 -11.28
CA TYR A 160 15.26 -0.02 -10.19
C TYR A 160 15.42 -0.99 -9.00
N ILE A 161 15.60 -2.29 -9.26
CA ILE A 161 15.81 -3.28 -8.20
C ILE A 161 17.16 -3.08 -7.51
N ARG A 162 18.25 -2.85 -8.27
CA ARG A 162 19.59 -2.65 -7.70
C ARG A 162 19.66 -1.45 -6.75
N GLN A 163 18.98 -0.35 -7.06
CA GLN A 163 18.93 0.84 -6.21
C GLN A 163 18.36 0.58 -4.81
N ARG A 164 17.60 -0.50 -4.63
CA ARG A 164 16.91 -0.84 -3.39
C ARG A 164 17.57 -1.96 -2.59
N GLN A 165 18.60 -2.59 -3.14
CA GLN A 165 19.25 -3.75 -2.50
C GLN A 165 19.82 -3.44 -1.12
N ASP A 166 20.35 -2.22 -0.94
CA ASP A 166 21.00 -1.79 0.29
C ASP A 166 20.04 -1.04 1.24
N TRP A 167 18.76 -0.96 0.91
CA TRP A 167 17.80 -0.31 1.79
C TRP A 167 17.52 -1.15 3.03
N THR A 168 17.70 -0.54 4.19
CA THR A 168 17.44 -1.16 5.50
C THR A 168 16.00 -0.98 5.97
N MET A 169 15.30 0.05 5.45
CA MET A 169 13.89 0.29 5.73
C MET A 169 12.99 -0.75 5.06
N GLY A 170 11.81 -0.97 5.64
CA GLY A 170 10.77 -1.74 4.97
C GLY A 170 10.28 -1.02 3.72
N HIS A 171 10.26 -1.69 2.59
CA HIS A 171 9.83 -1.06 1.34
C HIS A 171 9.07 -2.03 0.42
N LEU A 172 8.24 -1.43 -0.45
CA LEU A 172 7.49 -2.13 -1.47
C LEU A 172 8.43 -2.66 -2.55
N GLU A 173 8.19 -3.90 -2.99
CA GLU A 173 8.82 -4.50 -4.15
C GLU A 173 7.81 -4.67 -5.28
N HIS A 174 8.13 -4.14 -6.45
CA HIS A 174 7.38 -4.38 -7.68
C HIS A 174 7.97 -5.56 -8.44
N THR A 175 7.11 -6.40 -8.99
CA THR A 175 7.49 -7.33 -10.06
C THR A 175 7.70 -6.56 -11.35
N TYR A 176 8.39 -7.17 -12.34
CA TYR A 176 8.55 -6.53 -13.65
C TYR A 176 7.21 -6.12 -14.31
N PRO A 177 6.15 -6.95 -14.31
CA PRO A 177 4.85 -6.53 -14.84
C PRO A 177 4.25 -5.33 -14.11
N GLN A 178 4.36 -5.27 -12.77
CA GLN A 178 3.87 -4.14 -11.98
C GLN A 178 4.66 -2.86 -12.29
N TRP A 179 6.00 -2.93 -12.29
CA TRP A 179 6.85 -1.81 -12.65
C TRP A 179 6.57 -1.32 -14.07
N LYS A 180 6.42 -2.24 -15.03
CA LYS A 180 6.04 -1.90 -16.40
C LYS A 180 4.72 -1.14 -16.45
N CYS A 181 3.71 -1.57 -15.69
CA CYS A 181 2.41 -0.92 -15.62
C CYS A 181 2.53 0.53 -15.08
N VAL A 182 3.35 0.76 -14.05
CA VAL A 182 3.65 2.11 -13.53
C VAL A 182 4.29 3.00 -14.60
N ILE A 183 5.21 2.47 -15.40
CA ILE A 183 5.83 3.24 -16.48
C ILE A 183 4.81 3.54 -17.59
N GLU A 184 3.96 2.59 -17.94
CA GLU A 184 2.88 2.79 -18.92
C GLU A 184 1.89 3.86 -18.43
N ASP A 185 1.55 3.89 -17.14
CA ASP A 185 0.75 4.95 -16.53
C ASP A 185 1.42 6.33 -16.63
N ALA A 186 2.70 6.42 -16.28
CA ALA A 186 3.47 7.66 -16.44
C ALA A 186 3.49 8.16 -17.89
N LEU A 187 3.53 7.25 -18.86
CA LEU A 187 3.47 7.59 -20.29
C LEU A 187 2.12 8.13 -20.74
N LEU A 188 1.01 7.79 -20.07
CA LEU A 188 -0.31 8.35 -20.36
C LEU A 188 -0.33 9.88 -20.20
N SER A 189 0.43 10.38 -19.22
CA SER A 189 0.61 11.82 -18.98
C SER A 189 1.77 12.45 -19.79
N GLY A 190 2.40 11.69 -20.70
CA GLY A 190 3.57 12.15 -21.44
C GLY A 190 4.89 12.06 -20.66
N GLY A 191 4.87 11.56 -19.43
CA GLY A 191 6.03 11.30 -18.59
C GLY A 191 6.90 10.16 -19.07
N GLY A 192 7.52 9.45 -18.14
CA GLY A 192 8.43 8.33 -18.38
C GLY A 192 9.33 8.07 -17.18
N TYR A 193 10.51 7.49 -17.39
CA TYR A 193 11.46 7.30 -16.31
C TYR A 193 12.88 7.70 -16.70
N THR A 194 13.67 7.98 -15.68
CA THR A 194 15.12 8.20 -15.75
C THR A 194 15.82 7.18 -14.86
N GLN A 195 17.14 7.30 -14.74
CA GLN A 195 17.89 6.48 -13.77
C GLN A 195 17.52 6.84 -12.32
N GLU A 196 17.09 8.07 -12.04
CA GLU A 196 16.78 8.56 -10.70
C GLU A 196 15.32 8.29 -10.28
N GLY A 197 14.41 8.09 -11.22
CA GLY A 197 13.00 7.87 -10.87
C GLY A 197 12.01 7.96 -12.02
N VAL A 198 10.75 7.99 -11.64
CA VAL A 198 9.60 8.08 -12.54
C VAL A 198 9.03 9.49 -12.51
N ILE A 199 8.72 10.03 -13.69
CA ILE A 199 8.16 11.37 -13.90
C ILE A 199 6.77 11.24 -14.49
N ARG A 200 5.79 11.88 -13.85
CA ARG A 200 4.45 12.12 -14.38
C ARG A 200 4.32 13.60 -14.73
N LEU A 201 3.74 13.91 -15.88
CA LEU A 201 3.54 15.28 -16.32
C LEU A 201 2.09 15.73 -16.09
N LEU A 202 1.89 17.02 -15.82
CA LEU A 202 0.59 17.67 -15.89
C LEU A 202 0.17 17.89 -17.35
N GLU A 203 -1.12 18.10 -17.58
CA GLU A 203 -1.61 18.63 -18.85
C GLU A 203 -0.87 19.95 -19.18
N GLY A 204 -0.35 20.05 -20.40
CA GLY A 204 0.48 21.17 -20.82
C GLY A 204 1.99 20.93 -20.76
N GLY A 205 2.43 19.72 -20.31
CA GLY A 205 3.83 19.30 -20.35
C GLY A 205 4.67 19.77 -19.16
N GLU A 206 4.06 20.40 -18.14
CA GLU A 206 4.74 20.72 -16.89
C GLU A 206 4.89 19.47 -16.01
N CYS A 207 6.03 19.31 -15.35
CA CYS A 207 6.24 18.18 -14.47
C CYS A 207 5.34 18.30 -13.23
N SER A 208 4.42 17.35 -13.05
CA SER A 208 3.52 17.30 -11.89
C SER A 208 4.13 16.59 -10.71
N GLN A 209 4.78 15.48 -10.97
CA GLN A 209 5.31 14.64 -9.92
C GLN A 209 6.59 13.94 -10.37
N PHE A 210 7.57 13.91 -9.49
CA PHE A 210 8.74 13.06 -9.60
C PHE A 210 8.85 12.15 -8.40
N VAL A 211 8.77 10.86 -8.63
CA VAL A 211 8.98 9.85 -7.60
C VAL A 211 10.41 9.35 -7.73
N ALA A 212 11.28 9.84 -6.86
CA ALA A 212 12.68 9.41 -6.83
C ALA A 212 12.79 7.98 -6.31
N THR A 213 13.50 7.16 -7.05
CA THR A 213 13.77 5.77 -6.68
C THR A 213 15.12 5.62 -5.98
N GLN A 214 15.94 6.67 -5.96
CA GLN A 214 17.22 6.72 -5.26
C GLN A 214 17.53 8.11 -4.69
N LEU A 215 18.53 8.19 -3.82
CA LEU A 215 19.15 9.42 -3.32
C LEU A 215 20.67 9.37 -3.59
N PRO A 216 21.32 10.53 -3.89
CA PRO A 216 20.76 11.86 -4.06
C PRO A 216 19.99 12.01 -5.37
N ILE A 217 19.03 12.96 -5.38
CA ILE A 217 18.32 13.35 -6.59
C ILE A 217 19.25 14.19 -7.46
N ALA A 218 19.22 14.00 -8.78
CA ALA A 218 20.00 14.81 -9.71
C ALA A 218 19.66 16.31 -9.57
N GLU A 219 20.68 17.16 -9.49
CA GLU A 219 20.52 18.60 -9.46
C GLU A 219 19.93 19.10 -10.80
N GLY A 220 19.15 20.14 -10.74
CA GLY A 220 18.65 20.83 -11.93
C GLY A 220 17.24 20.48 -12.40
N LEU A 221 16.51 19.65 -11.65
CA LEU A 221 15.12 19.29 -11.98
C LEU A 221 14.12 20.16 -11.20
N ALA A 222 13.25 20.89 -11.89
CA ALA A 222 12.13 21.59 -11.26
C ALA A 222 10.88 20.73 -11.31
N TYR A 223 10.33 20.41 -10.14
CA TYR A 223 9.10 19.65 -10.00
C TYR A 223 8.11 20.41 -9.13
N HIS A 224 6.82 20.27 -9.40
CA HIS A 224 5.81 20.73 -8.47
C HIS A 224 5.81 19.87 -7.20
N GLN A 225 6.09 18.58 -7.34
CA GLN A 225 6.19 17.68 -6.21
C GLN A 225 7.33 16.65 -6.42
N VAL A 226 8.24 16.59 -5.49
CA VAL A 226 9.27 15.54 -5.42
C VAL A 226 8.92 14.62 -4.27
N VAL A 227 8.89 13.32 -4.52
CA VAL A 227 8.66 12.27 -3.51
C VAL A 227 9.89 11.41 -3.40
N THR A 228 10.41 11.25 -2.21
CA THR A 228 11.63 10.46 -1.95
C THR A 228 11.40 9.46 -0.82
N PRO A 229 12.27 8.44 -0.69
CA PRO A 229 12.27 7.58 0.48
C PRO A 229 12.33 8.38 1.79
N PRO A 230 11.78 7.86 2.90
CA PRO A 230 11.68 8.57 4.18
C PRO A 230 13.02 8.61 4.92
N LEU A 231 14.02 9.25 4.30
CA LEU A 231 15.37 9.42 4.83
C LEU A 231 15.57 10.89 5.20
N GLY A 232 15.56 11.20 6.49
CA GLY A 232 15.88 12.55 6.96
C GLY A 232 14.72 13.33 7.58
N LYS A 233 14.74 14.66 7.42
CA LYS A 233 13.75 15.57 8.00
C LYS A 233 12.55 15.77 7.05
N GLY A 234 11.40 16.13 7.60
CA GLY A 234 10.21 16.45 6.78
C GLY A 234 9.46 15.23 6.29
N LEU A 235 9.28 14.24 7.17
CA LEU A 235 8.48 13.06 6.85
C LEU A 235 7.01 13.39 6.83
N GLU A 236 6.33 12.97 5.77
CA GLU A 236 4.89 13.04 5.63
C GLU A 236 4.28 11.65 5.59
N PRO A 237 3.16 11.41 6.29
CA PRO A 237 2.40 10.18 6.13
C PRO A 237 1.96 10.03 4.67
N HIS A 238 2.26 8.89 4.06
CA HIS A 238 1.86 8.60 2.69
C HIS A 238 0.88 7.44 2.60
N GLY A 239 0.92 6.53 3.58
CA GLY A 239 0.01 5.41 3.59
C GLY A 239 -0.11 4.78 4.96
N MET A 240 -0.93 3.76 5.02
CA MET A 240 -1.19 3.01 6.25
C MET A 240 -0.98 1.52 6.04
N MET A 241 -0.57 0.84 7.08
CA MET A 241 -0.33 -0.60 7.06
C MET A 241 -1.06 -1.30 8.21
N ARG A 242 -1.47 -2.54 7.97
CA ARG A 242 -2.01 -3.45 8.97
C ARG A 242 -1.30 -4.79 8.88
N VAL A 243 -1.03 -5.39 10.02
CA VAL A 243 -0.59 -6.79 10.07
C VAL A 243 -1.81 -7.70 9.95
N VAL A 244 -1.74 -8.64 9.01
CA VAL A 244 -2.75 -9.68 8.81
C VAL A 244 -2.46 -10.90 9.70
N LYS A 245 -1.19 -11.30 9.81
CA LYS A 245 -0.73 -12.46 10.61
C LYS A 245 0.32 -12.04 11.63
N ILE A 246 -0.14 -11.58 12.79
CA ILE A 246 0.73 -11.02 13.84
C ILE A 246 1.76 -12.02 14.37
N PRO A 247 1.42 -13.29 14.66
CA PRO A 247 2.42 -14.25 15.13
C PRO A 247 3.58 -14.42 14.15
N GLN A 248 3.32 -14.41 12.85
CA GLN A 248 4.34 -14.56 11.82
C GLN A 248 5.22 -13.31 11.71
N LEU A 249 4.64 -12.10 11.76
CA LEU A 249 5.42 -10.86 11.78
C LEU A 249 6.37 -10.82 12.99
N LEU A 250 5.86 -11.15 14.16
CA LEU A 250 6.64 -11.13 15.40
C LEU A 250 7.72 -12.24 15.44
N ALA A 251 7.49 -13.37 14.76
CA ALA A 251 8.53 -14.38 14.59
C ALA A 251 9.69 -13.85 13.71
N LEU A 252 9.39 -13.12 12.64
CA LEU A 252 10.43 -12.45 11.82
C LEU A 252 11.15 -11.37 12.62
N TYR A 253 10.41 -10.57 13.37
CA TYR A 253 11.00 -9.53 14.22
C TYR A 253 11.93 -10.10 15.27
N ALA A 254 11.50 -11.12 16.01
CA ALA A 254 12.31 -11.78 17.04
C ALA A 254 13.58 -12.39 16.44
N LYS A 255 13.49 -13.07 15.28
CA LYS A 255 14.65 -13.60 14.56
C LYS A 255 15.69 -12.53 14.24
N LYS A 256 15.23 -11.34 13.80
CA LYS A 256 16.10 -10.21 13.47
C LYS A 256 16.68 -9.52 14.71
N HIS A 257 15.94 -9.54 15.82
CA HIS A 257 16.28 -8.88 17.08
C HIS A 257 16.36 -9.91 18.22
N PRO A 258 17.36 -10.83 18.24
CA PRO A 258 17.39 -11.97 19.14
C PRO A 258 17.51 -11.61 20.62
N ASN A 259 17.95 -10.40 20.93
CA ASN A 259 18.13 -9.91 22.30
C ASN A 259 16.88 -9.18 22.84
N VAL A 260 15.83 -9.06 22.04
CA VAL A 260 14.58 -8.45 22.50
C VAL A 260 13.86 -9.39 23.46
N GLU A 261 13.55 -8.87 24.64
CA GLU A 261 12.66 -9.49 25.62
C GLU A 261 11.42 -8.62 25.75
N TRP A 262 10.27 -9.12 25.30
CA TRP A 262 9.03 -8.37 25.31
C TRP A 262 7.84 -9.30 25.52
N GLN A 263 6.98 -8.95 26.48
CA GLN A 263 5.73 -9.68 26.73
C GLN A 263 4.57 -8.69 26.77
N PHE A 264 3.49 -9.03 26.07
CA PHE A 264 2.28 -8.23 26.01
C PHE A 264 1.07 -9.09 25.63
N ASP A 265 -0.12 -8.56 25.91
CA ASP A 265 -1.38 -9.06 25.39
C ASP A 265 -1.83 -8.22 24.21
N LEU A 266 -2.49 -8.82 23.23
CA LEU A 266 -2.98 -8.11 22.04
C LEU A 266 -4.43 -8.49 21.77
N LEU A 267 -5.24 -7.48 21.45
CA LEU A 267 -6.62 -7.63 21.00
C LEU A 267 -6.74 -7.20 19.54
N ASP A 268 -7.02 -8.15 18.66
CA ASP A 268 -7.41 -7.88 17.28
C ASP A 268 -8.91 -8.11 17.12
N ALA A 269 -9.68 -7.03 17.16
CA ALA A 269 -11.14 -7.09 17.05
C ALA A 269 -11.62 -7.58 15.67
N MET A 270 -10.80 -7.44 14.62
CA MET A 270 -11.16 -7.83 13.26
C MET A 270 -10.67 -9.24 12.92
N LEU A 271 -9.43 -9.58 13.25
CA LEU A 271 -8.83 -10.89 12.98
C LEU A 271 -8.55 -11.59 14.32
N ARG A 272 -9.58 -12.15 14.90
CA ARG A 272 -9.53 -12.82 16.22
C ARG A 272 -8.41 -13.84 16.39
N PRO A 273 -7.97 -14.60 15.38
CA PRO A 273 -6.83 -15.50 15.51
C PRO A 273 -5.50 -14.83 15.92
N ASN A 274 -5.40 -13.52 15.80
CA ASN A 274 -4.26 -12.74 16.30
C ASN A 274 -4.38 -12.40 17.79
N THR A 275 -5.55 -12.56 18.40
CA THR A 275 -5.80 -12.17 19.79
C THR A 275 -5.18 -13.17 20.76
N GLY A 276 -4.35 -12.67 21.70
CA GLY A 276 -3.72 -13.51 22.70
C GLY A 276 -2.52 -12.86 23.36
N ARG A 277 -1.76 -13.70 24.05
CA ARG A 277 -0.50 -13.32 24.70
C ARG A 277 0.68 -13.65 23.83
N TYR A 278 1.58 -12.68 23.72
CA TYR A 278 2.83 -12.76 22.97
C TYR A 278 4.01 -12.64 23.93
N ARG A 279 5.04 -13.44 23.71
CA ARG A 279 6.32 -13.34 24.38
C ARG A 279 7.46 -13.51 23.37
N LEU A 280 8.28 -12.48 23.26
CA LEU A 280 9.48 -12.49 22.45
C LEU A 280 10.66 -12.71 23.38
N GLU A 281 11.46 -13.73 23.12
CA GLU A 281 12.65 -14.04 23.86
C GLU A 281 13.61 -14.91 23.04
N LYS A 282 14.90 -14.69 23.18
CA LYS A 282 15.95 -15.54 22.55
C LYS A 282 15.72 -15.75 21.05
N GLY A 283 15.32 -14.71 20.35
CA GLY A 283 15.06 -14.75 18.90
C GLY A 283 13.79 -15.49 18.47
N LYS A 284 12.87 -15.79 19.40
CA LYS A 284 11.62 -16.51 19.12
C LYS A 284 10.41 -15.70 19.56
N CYS A 285 9.29 -15.92 18.88
CA CYS A 285 7.98 -15.44 19.29
C CYS A 285 7.14 -16.62 19.76
N LEU A 286 6.74 -16.59 21.01
CA LEU A 286 5.79 -17.52 21.60
C LEU A 286 4.42 -16.86 21.61
N PHE A 287 3.42 -17.54 21.09
CA PHE A 287 2.05 -17.06 20.99
C PHE A 287 1.09 -18.04 21.69
N SER A 288 0.25 -17.51 22.58
CA SER A 288 -0.81 -18.25 23.26
C SER A 288 -2.15 -17.56 22.95
N PRO A 289 -3.04 -18.18 22.16
CA PRO A 289 -4.37 -17.63 21.93
C PRO A 289 -5.13 -17.50 23.25
N LEU A 290 -5.75 -16.34 23.47
CA LEU A 290 -6.55 -16.08 24.68
C LEU A 290 -7.87 -15.43 24.28
N PRO A 291 -9.01 -15.84 24.87
CA PRO A 291 -10.26 -15.10 24.77
C PRO A 291 -10.08 -13.67 25.33
N PRO A 292 -10.75 -12.65 24.78
CA PRO A 292 -10.60 -11.25 25.20
C PRO A 292 -10.76 -11.02 26.71
N LYS A 293 -11.63 -11.79 27.39
CA LYS A 293 -11.87 -11.70 28.83
C LYS A 293 -10.67 -12.10 29.71
N PHE A 294 -9.66 -12.76 29.16
CA PHE A 294 -8.45 -13.16 29.88
C PHE A 294 -7.24 -12.27 29.57
N LEU A 295 -7.39 -11.26 28.72
CA LEU A 295 -6.34 -10.30 28.47
C LEU A 295 -6.16 -9.37 29.69
N GLN A 296 -4.91 -8.98 29.94
CA GLN A 296 -4.53 -8.16 31.09
C GLN A 296 -4.64 -6.65 30.75
N LYS A 297 -4.26 -5.79 31.69
CA LYS A 297 -4.14 -4.34 31.46
C LYS A 297 -2.99 -4.04 30.46
N ASN A 298 -3.08 -2.93 29.75
CA ASN A 298 -2.14 -2.50 28.71
C ASN A 298 -2.16 -3.41 27.46
N ILE A 299 -3.37 -3.68 26.99
CA ILE A 299 -3.58 -4.49 25.78
C ILE A 299 -3.20 -3.67 24.55
N LEU A 300 -2.31 -4.19 23.72
CA LEU A 300 -2.00 -3.61 22.43
C LEU A 300 -3.11 -3.89 21.42
N THR A 301 -3.28 -2.96 20.49
CA THR A 301 -4.01 -3.16 19.24
C THR A 301 -3.03 -3.42 18.10
N PRO A 302 -3.47 -3.94 16.94
CA PRO A 302 -2.58 -4.09 15.78
C PRO A 302 -1.91 -2.78 15.33
N SER A 303 -2.60 -1.63 15.41
CA SER A 303 -2.01 -0.33 15.10
C SER A 303 -0.92 0.08 16.09
N LEU A 304 -1.19 -0.02 17.41
CA LEU A 304 -0.20 0.30 18.44
C LEU A 304 1.03 -0.61 18.35
N LEU A 305 0.85 -1.89 18.02
CA LEU A 305 1.96 -2.80 17.77
C LEU A 305 2.86 -2.30 16.63
N LEU A 306 2.26 -1.92 15.50
CA LEU A 306 3.00 -1.39 14.36
C LEU A 306 3.70 -0.08 14.68
N ASP A 307 3.03 0.83 15.39
CA ASP A 307 3.63 2.09 15.83
C ASP A 307 4.89 1.85 16.68
N GLN A 308 4.88 0.84 17.58
CA GLN A 308 6.04 0.48 18.40
C GLN A 308 7.16 -0.20 17.60
N LEU A 309 6.82 -1.05 16.63
CA LEU A 309 7.81 -1.78 15.83
C LEU A 309 8.53 -0.90 14.81
N PHE A 310 7.85 0.14 14.31
CA PHE A 310 8.31 0.93 13.16
C PHE A 310 8.42 2.43 13.42
N ALA A 311 8.40 2.87 14.68
CA ALA A 311 8.55 4.28 15.08
C ALA A 311 9.83 4.93 14.50
N GLU A 312 10.94 4.19 14.51
CA GLU A 312 12.25 4.69 14.05
C GLU A 312 12.57 4.32 12.58
N ASN A 313 11.88 3.33 12.04
CA ASN A 313 12.15 2.79 10.70
C ASN A 313 10.84 2.66 9.91
N PRO A 314 10.30 3.77 9.40
CA PRO A 314 9.05 3.76 8.66
C PRO A 314 9.17 2.96 7.36
N PHE A 315 8.02 2.49 6.87
CA PHE A 315 7.93 1.87 5.55
C PHE A 315 7.93 2.90 4.44
N TYR A 316 8.44 2.50 3.29
CA TYR A 316 8.29 3.23 2.04
C TYR A 316 7.43 2.47 1.05
N ILE A 317 6.37 3.13 0.59
CA ILE A 317 5.53 2.69 -0.52
C ILE A 317 5.58 3.76 -1.59
N ASP A 318 5.85 3.36 -2.82
CA ASP A 318 5.96 4.27 -3.96
C ASP A 318 5.43 3.61 -5.23
N LEU A 319 5.30 4.41 -6.27
CA LEU A 319 4.93 3.94 -7.61
C LEU A 319 3.62 3.12 -7.58
N MET A 320 2.65 3.57 -6.80
CA MET A 320 1.32 2.98 -6.80
C MET A 320 0.51 3.52 -7.98
N LEU A 321 -0.42 2.70 -8.45
CA LEU A 321 -1.45 3.08 -9.42
C LEU A 321 -2.68 3.50 -8.61
N ASP A 322 -2.82 4.80 -8.38
CA ASP A 322 -3.90 5.42 -7.61
C ASP A 322 -4.58 6.49 -8.44
#